data_266db58b791ea5d1dbfdb6bc89868fa7
#
_entry.id   266db58b791ea5d1dbfdb6bc89868fa7
#
_cell.length_a   1.000
_cell.length_b   1.000
_cell.length_c   1.000
_cell.angle_alpha   90.00
_cell.angle_beta   90.00
_cell.angle_gamma   90.00
#
_symmetry.space_group_name_H-M   'P 1'
#
loop_
_entity.id
_entity.type
_entity.pdbx_description
1 polymer ?
#
loop_
_entity_poly.entity_id
_entity_poly.type
_entity_poly.pdbx_seq_one_letter_code
_entity_poly.pdbx_strand_id
1 'polypeptide(L)'
;MTQTQTTRTHGDLLLKMSGVSKQFGAVTALGDIELEVHAGEVVALVGDNGAGKTTLVKVLAGVHQPTSGMIEYLGEEVTIDNPRKALEMGIATVFQDLALCENLDVVANLFLGQEISPWRMNEVEMEVRAWKLLQELAARIPSVREPIASLSGGQRQTVAIARSLVMEPEIVMLDEPTAALGVAQTAEVLNLIERVSGRGHGVILIS
;
A
#
# COMPACT_ATOMS: atom_id res chain seq x y z
N MET A 1 16.41 -7.19 16.48
CA MET A 1 15.49 -6.66 17.51
C MET A 1 14.11 -7.16 17.14
N THR A 2 13.53 -8.01 17.97
CA THR A 2 12.21 -8.59 17.75
C THR A 2 11.18 -7.51 18.05
N GLN A 3 10.58 -6.90 17.03
CA GLN A 3 9.42 -6.03 17.26
C GLN A 3 8.29 -6.92 17.79
N THR A 4 7.85 -6.63 18.99
CA THR A 4 6.65 -7.23 19.58
C THR A 4 5.48 -6.70 18.73
N GLN A 5 4.93 -7.55 17.87
CA GLN A 5 3.67 -7.25 17.16
C GLN A 5 2.59 -7.08 18.23
N THR A 6 2.29 -5.85 18.59
CA THR A 6 1.11 -5.54 19.38
C THR A 6 -0.07 -5.73 18.46
N THR A 7 -0.90 -6.75 18.73
CA THR A 7 -2.14 -6.97 17.99
C THR A 7 -3.02 -5.72 18.19
N ARG A 8 -3.13 -4.90 17.14
CA ARG A 8 -3.96 -3.69 17.20
C ARG A 8 -5.41 -4.05 17.06
N THR A 9 -6.24 -3.32 17.80
CA THR A 9 -7.69 -3.49 17.73
C THR A 9 -8.25 -2.61 16.62
N HIS A 10 -9.29 -3.08 15.99
CA HIS A 10 -10.03 -2.29 14.99
C HIS A 10 -10.43 -0.94 15.61
N GLY A 11 -10.08 0.16 14.94
CA GLY A 11 -10.35 1.52 15.40
C GLY A 11 -9.18 2.23 16.10
N ASP A 12 -8.03 1.57 16.34
CA ASP A 12 -6.84 2.25 16.86
C ASP A 12 -6.31 3.27 15.84
N LEU A 13 -5.94 4.48 16.29
CA LEU A 13 -5.37 5.52 15.43
C LEU A 13 -3.98 5.09 14.97
N LEU A 14 -3.80 5.00 13.65
CA LEU A 14 -2.53 4.64 13.02
C LEU A 14 -1.74 5.85 12.55
N LEU A 15 -2.41 6.79 11.89
CA LEU A 15 -1.80 7.98 11.31
C LEU A 15 -2.67 9.19 11.57
N LYS A 16 -2.02 10.31 11.89
CA LYS A 16 -2.65 11.63 11.94
C LYS A 16 -1.78 12.65 11.23
N MET A 17 -2.39 13.46 10.40
CA MET A 17 -1.79 14.65 9.80
C MET A 17 -2.51 15.86 10.34
N SER A 18 -1.76 16.87 10.81
CA SER A 18 -2.32 18.11 11.35
C SER A 18 -1.66 19.31 10.69
N GLY A 19 -2.48 20.12 9.99
CA GLY A 19 -2.05 21.34 9.32
C GLY A 19 -1.01 21.12 8.21
N VAL A 20 -0.97 19.92 7.61
CA VAL A 20 0.08 19.56 6.67
C VAL A 20 -0.08 20.31 5.36
N SER A 21 0.95 21.05 4.98
CA SER A 21 1.00 21.80 3.72
C SER A 21 2.24 21.44 2.91
N LYS A 22 2.13 21.52 1.58
CA LYS A 22 3.25 21.34 0.66
C LYS A 22 3.24 22.40 -0.42
N GLN A 23 4.37 23.11 -0.56
CA GLN A 23 4.59 24.10 -1.60
C GLN A 23 5.75 23.69 -2.51
N PHE A 24 5.61 23.95 -3.79
CA PHE A 24 6.65 23.83 -4.79
C PHE A 24 6.88 25.22 -5.43
N GLY A 25 7.88 25.93 -4.94
CA GLY A 25 8.07 27.34 -5.31
C GLY A 25 6.85 28.18 -4.94
N ALA A 26 6.20 28.81 -5.91
CA ALA A 26 5.00 29.62 -5.70
C ALA A 26 3.67 28.81 -5.72
N VAL A 27 3.73 27.52 -6.01
CA VAL A 27 2.54 26.67 -6.12
C VAL A 27 2.28 25.94 -4.81
N THR A 28 1.11 26.16 -4.19
CA THR A 28 0.64 25.37 -3.06
C THR A 28 -0.05 24.11 -3.58
N ALA A 29 0.57 22.97 -3.40
CA ALA A 29 0.04 21.66 -3.81
C ALA A 29 -0.81 21.00 -2.74
N LEU A 30 -0.53 21.26 -1.46
CA LEU A 30 -1.35 20.86 -0.30
C LEU A 30 -1.48 22.07 0.62
N GLY A 31 -2.67 22.34 1.13
CA GLY A 31 -2.93 23.42 2.06
C GLY A 31 -3.71 22.94 3.27
N ASP A 32 -3.09 23.00 4.45
CA ASP A 32 -3.71 22.79 5.75
C ASP A 32 -4.50 21.45 5.84
N ILE A 33 -3.84 20.35 5.47
CA ILE A 33 -4.47 19.02 5.42
C ILE A 33 -4.61 18.45 6.82
N GLU A 34 -5.84 18.06 7.15
CA GLU A 34 -6.19 17.25 8.30
C GLU A 34 -6.61 15.86 7.82
N LEU A 35 -5.98 14.81 8.34
CA LEU A 35 -6.28 13.43 7.97
C LEU A 35 -6.04 12.52 9.17
N GLU A 36 -6.97 11.63 9.44
CA GLU A 36 -6.78 10.53 10.40
C GLU A 36 -7.06 9.21 9.69
N VAL A 37 -6.28 8.18 10.04
CA VAL A 37 -6.45 6.82 9.53
C VAL A 37 -6.38 5.84 10.69
N HIS A 38 -7.40 5.00 10.81
CA HIS A 38 -7.51 4.02 11.89
C HIS A 38 -7.33 2.59 11.39
N ALA A 39 -6.97 1.69 12.29
CA ALA A 39 -6.87 0.26 11.99
C ALA A 39 -8.22 -0.29 11.52
N GLY A 40 -8.22 -0.99 10.39
CA GLY A 40 -9.43 -1.57 9.80
C GLY A 40 -10.34 -0.55 9.08
N GLU A 41 -9.88 0.66 8.87
CA GLU A 41 -10.61 1.71 8.15
C GLU A 41 -10.18 1.80 6.69
N VAL A 42 -11.11 2.20 5.82
CA VAL A 42 -10.83 2.62 4.44
C VAL A 42 -11.16 4.11 4.31
N VAL A 43 -10.13 4.93 4.16
CA VAL A 43 -10.26 6.37 3.91
C VAL A 43 -10.14 6.63 2.41
N ALA A 44 -11.19 7.15 1.78
CA ALA A 44 -11.20 7.49 0.37
C ALA A 44 -10.86 8.98 0.14
N LEU A 45 -9.76 9.23 -0.58
CA LEU A 45 -9.36 10.56 -1.04
C LEU A 45 -9.90 10.77 -2.46
N VAL A 46 -10.97 11.51 -2.58
CA VAL A 46 -11.62 11.82 -3.86
C VAL A 46 -11.44 13.28 -4.23
N GLY A 47 -11.33 13.58 -5.52
CA GLY A 47 -11.19 14.95 -6.00
C GLY A 47 -10.68 15.01 -7.45
N ASP A 48 -10.76 16.19 -8.04
CA ASP A 48 -10.34 16.42 -9.43
C ASP A 48 -8.84 16.18 -9.63
N ASN A 49 -8.45 16.00 -10.90
CA ASN A 49 -7.04 15.96 -11.28
C ASN A 49 -6.36 17.28 -10.91
N GLY A 50 -5.22 17.20 -10.24
CA GLY A 50 -4.52 18.37 -9.72
C GLY A 50 -4.94 18.81 -8.31
N ALA A 51 -5.91 18.19 -7.67
CA ALA A 51 -6.34 18.51 -6.30
C ALA A 51 -5.31 18.17 -5.20
N GLY A 52 -4.10 17.72 -5.57
CA GLY A 52 -3.03 17.41 -4.60
C GLY A 52 -3.01 15.97 -4.10
N LYS A 53 -3.94 15.10 -4.51
CA LYS A 53 -4.04 13.69 -4.04
C LYS A 53 -2.71 12.94 -4.16
N THR A 54 -2.11 12.92 -5.34
CA THR A 54 -0.79 12.28 -5.57
C THR A 54 0.33 12.94 -4.77
N THR A 55 0.24 14.26 -4.48
CA THR A 55 1.22 14.94 -3.63
C THR A 55 1.10 14.47 -2.19
N LEU A 56 -0.12 14.27 -1.69
CA LEU A 56 -0.36 13.71 -0.35
C LEU A 56 0.22 12.29 -0.22
N VAL A 57 -0.05 11.43 -1.21
CA VAL A 57 0.56 10.08 -1.25
C VAL A 57 2.08 10.17 -1.23
N LYS A 58 2.69 11.05 -2.03
CA LYS A 58 4.14 11.22 -2.08
C LYS A 58 4.72 11.77 -0.77
N VAL A 59 3.96 12.54 -0.01
CA VAL A 59 4.36 12.98 1.33
C VAL A 59 4.38 11.79 2.30
N LEU A 60 3.30 11.01 2.35
CA LEU A 60 3.21 9.82 3.21
C LEU A 60 4.16 8.71 2.78
N ALA A 61 4.44 8.58 1.48
CA ALA A 61 5.44 7.65 0.96
C ALA A 61 6.90 8.13 1.14
N GLY A 62 7.14 9.30 1.76
CA GLY A 62 8.48 9.81 2.01
C GLY A 62 9.21 10.35 0.76
N VAL A 63 8.52 10.52 -0.36
CA VAL A 63 9.09 11.08 -1.59
C VAL A 63 9.24 12.60 -1.49
N HIS A 64 8.30 13.25 -0.79
CA HIS A 64 8.30 14.68 -0.55
C HIS A 64 8.19 14.97 0.94
N GLN A 65 8.96 15.96 1.42
CA GLN A 65 8.76 16.47 2.78
C GLN A 65 7.64 17.51 2.79
N PRO A 66 6.78 17.56 3.82
CA PRO A 66 5.86 18.67 4.02
C PRO A 66 6.65 20.00 4.18
N THR A 67 6.03 21.10 3.82
CA THR A 67 6.57 22.45 4.06
C THR A 67 6.25 22.93 5.47
N SER A 68 5.09 22.51 6.00
CA SER A 68 4.62 22.79 7.37
C SER A 68 3.60 21.73 7.79
N GLY A 69 3.23 21.76 9.06
CA GLY A 69 2.35 20.80 9.69
C GLY A 69 3.10 19.63 10.32
N MET A 70 2.34 18.71 10.89
CA MET A 70 2.87 17.58 11.68
C MET A 70 2.25 16.27 11.20
N ILE A 71 3.06 15.22 11.20
CA ILE A 71 2.61 13.84 10.96
C ILE A 71 2.90 13.03 12.21
N GLU A 72 1.85 12.43 12.75
CA GLU A 72 1.96 11.47 13.85
C GLU A 72 1.69 10.06 13.29
N TYR A 73 2.52 9.11 13.67
CA TYR A 73 2.37 7.70 13.34
C TYR A 73 2.42 6.88 14.61
N LEU A 74 1.34 6.11 14.89
CA LEU A 74 1.21 5.31 16.10
C LEU A 74 1.33 6.11 17.39
N GLY A 75 0.92 7.40 17.37
CA GLY A 75 0.95 8.31 18.50
C GLY A 75 2.28 9.03 18.72
N GLU A 76 3.24 8.85 17.83
CA GLU A 76 4.53 9.54 17.86
C GLU A 76 4.70 10.48 16.67
N GLU A 77 5.21 11.69 16.91
CA GLU A 77 5.56 12.61 15.83
C GLU A 77 6.71 12.02 15.01
N VAL A 78 6.54 12.01 13.69
CA VAL A 78 7.50 11.39 12.77
C VAL A 78 7.84 12.29 11.59
N THR A 79 9.06 12.13 11.08
CA THR A 79 9.48 12.67 9.79
C THR A 79 9.74 11.50 8.85
N ILE A 80 8.97 11.41 7.75
CA ILE A 80 9.12 10.35 6.74
C ILE A 80 9.99 10.91 5.61
N ASP A 81 11.30 10.81 5.75
CA ASP A 81 12.28 11.49 4.91
C ASP A 81 12.65 10.76 3.62
N ASN A 82 12.30 9.49 3.51
CA ASN A 82 12.53 8.70 2.30
C ASN A 82 11.57 7.49 2.22
N PRO A 83 11.37 6.89 1.00
CA PRO A 83 10.44 5.78 0.81
C PRO A 83 10.81 4.51 1.59
N ARG A 84 12.09 4.28 1.81
CA ARG A 84 12.55 3.14 2.61
C ARG A 84 12.08 3.25 4.05
N LYS A 85 12.17 4.45 4.64
CA LYS A 85 11.69 4.70 5.99
C LYS A 85 10.17 4.55 6.10
N ALA A 86 9.39 5.02 5.11
CA ALA A 86 7.96 4.78 5.07
C ALA A 86 7.64 3.28 5.13
N LEU A 87 8.33 2.48 4.31
CA LEU A 87 8.14 1.03 4.29
C LEU A 87 8.58 0.36 5.60
N GLU A 88 9.72 0.76 6.17
CA GLU A 88 10.21 0.26 7.47
C GLU A 88 9.26 0.62 8.63
N MET A 89 8.53 1.73 8.53
CA MET A 89 7.47 2.10 9.45
C MET A 89 6.16 1.32 9.24
N GLY A 90 6.04 0.54 8.17
CA GLY A 90 4.82 -0.18 7.85
C GLY A 90 3.80 0.64 7.04
N ILE A 91 4.26 1.64 6.28
CA ILE A 91 3.43 2.38 5.32
C ILE A 91 3.80 1.89 3.92
N ALA A 92 2.95 1.07 3.33
CA ALA A 92 3.14 0.53 1.98
C ALA A 92 2.31 1.32 0.95
N THR A 93 2.88 1.50 -0.25
CA THR A 93 2.22 2.23 -1.34
C THR A 93 2.16 1.39 -2.59
N VAL A 94 0.98 1.28 -3.18
CA VAL A 94 0.76 0.75 -4.53
C VAL A 94 0.43 1.95 -5.42
N PHE A 95 1.35 2.29 -6.31
CA PHE A 95 1.17 3.37 -7.26
C PHE A 95 0.33 2.90 -8.47
N GLN A 96 -0.19 3.84 -9.24
CA GLN A 96 -0.93 3.58 -10.49
C GLN A 96 -0.12 2.72 -11.46
N ASP A 97 1.20 2.95 -11.58
CA ASP A 97 2.13 2.00 -12.19
C ASP A 97 2.46 0.91 -11.16
N LEU A 98 1.98 -0.29 -11.41
CA LEU A 98 2.10 -1.43 -10.48
C LEU A 98 3.54 -1.89 -10.26
N ALA A 99 4.48 -1.46 -11.11
CA ALA A 99 5.89 -1.84 -11.08
C ALA A 99 6.08 -3.37 -10.94
N LEU A 100 5.30 -4.16 -11.68
CA LEU A 100 5.43 -5.61 -11.76
C LEU A 100 6.36 -6.01 -12.89
N CYS A 101 7.22 -6.98 -12.65
CA CYS A 101 8.09 -7.58 -13.66
C CYS A 101 7.30 -8.60 -14.47
N GLU A 102 6.90 -8.27 -15.70
CA GLU A 102 6.03 -9.10 -16.55
C GLU A 102 6.62 -10.47 -16.89
N ASN A 103 7.95 -10.56 -16.97
CA ASN A 103 8.71 -11.78 -17.28
C ASN A 103 8.93 -12.70 -16.08
N LEU A 104 8.55 -12.27 -14.87
CA LEU A 104 8.65 -13.07 -13.66
C LEU A 104 7.28 -13.63 -13.28
N ASP A 105 7.28 -14.72 -12.52
CA ASP A 105 6.06 -15.30 -11.97
C ASP A 105 5.51 -14.49 -10.77
N VAL A 106 4.36 -14.87 -10.28
CA VAL A 106 3.69 -14.22 -9.15
C VAL A 106 4.54 -14.29 -7.89
N VAL A 107 5.15 -15.44 -7.58
CA VAL A 107 6.01 -15.61 -6.39
C VAL A 107 7.18 -14.65 -6.43
N ALA A 108 7.90 -14.62 -7.55
CA ALA A 108 9.05 -13.73 -7.71
C ALA A 108 8.66 -12.25 -7.60
N ASN A 109 7.50 -11.85 -8.15
CA ASN A 109 7.00 -10.48 -8.01
C ASN A 109 6.58 -10.13 -6.58
N LEU A 110 5.96 -11.05 -5.83
CA LEU A 110 5.57 -10.81 -4.44
C LEU A 110 6.77 -10.55 -3.53
N PHE A 111 7.87 -11.26 -3.75
CA PHE A 111 9.05 -11.20 -2.87
C PHE A 111 10.22 -10.40 -3.46
N LEU A 112 10.07 -9.76 -4.62
CA LEU A 112 11.13 -8.99 -5.26
C LEU A 112 11.66 -7.88 -4.34
N GLY A 113 12.94 -7.97 -3.97
CA GLY A 113 13.60 -7.05 -3.03
C GLY A 113 13.24 -7.28 -1.56
N GLN A 114 12.47 -8.35 -1.26
CA GLN A 114 12.04 -8.75 0.09
C GLN A 114 12.21 -10.27 0.28
N GLU A 115 13.23 -10.83 -0.36
CA GLU A 115 13.50 -12.26 -0.30
C GLU A 115 13.74 -12.71 1.15
N ILE A 116 13.18 -13.87 1.51
CA ILE A 116 13.19 -14.42 2.89
C ILE A 116 14.62 -14.59 3.43
N SER A 117 15.59 -14.79 2.54
CA SER A 117 17.01 -14.89 2.90
C SER A 117 17.88 -14.25 1.83
N PRO A 118 18.80 -13.33 2.20
CA PRO A 118 19.69 -12.68 1.26
C PRO A 118 20.75 -13.63 0.66
N TRP A 119 20.95 -14.81 1.28
CA TRP A 119 21.99 -15.77 0.89
C TRP A 119 21.42 -17.06 0.25
N ARG A 120 20.13 -17.31 0.36
CA ARG A 120 19.51 -18.52 -0.16
C ARG A 120 18.05 -18.24 -0.48
N MET A 121 17.71 -18.17 -1.76
CA MET A 121 16.30 -18.11 -2.17
C MET A 121 15.63 -19.41 -1.73
N ASN A 122 14.79 -19.33 -0.70
CA ASN A 122 13.95 -20.44 -0.29
C ASN A 122 12.63 -20.40 -1.09
N GLU A 123 12.70 -20.79 -2.36
CA GLU A 123 11.56 -20.72 -3.28
C GLU A 123 10.34 -21.47 -2.76
N VAL A 124 10.55 -22.61 -2.08
CA VAL A 124 9.45 -23.42 -1.54
C VAL A 124 8.71 -22.65 -0.43
N GLU A 125 9.45 -22.01 0.47
CA GLU A 125 8.83 -21.20 1.53
C GLU A 125 8.14 -19.95 0.97
N MET A 126 8.75 -19.29 -0.01
CA MET A 126 8.14 -18.15 -0.70
C MET A 126 6.84 -18.57 -1.40
N GLU A 127 6.82 -19.71 -2.07
CA GLU A 127 5.63 -20.24 -2.72
C GLU A 127 4.50 -20.53 -1.72
N VAL A 128 4.82 -21.18 -0.60
CA VAL A 128 3.84 -21.48 0.48
C VAL A 128 3.27 -20.19 1.06
N ARG A 129 4.11 -19.17 1.32
CA ARG A 129 3.66 -17.88 1.83
C ARG A 129 2.83 -17.13 0.79
N ALA A 130 3.22 -17.16 -0.48
CA ALA A 130 2.45 -16.56 -1.57
C ALA A 130 1.04 -17.16 -1.65
N TRP A 131 0.92 -18.49 -1.66
CA TRP A 131 -0.37 -19.17 -1.67
C TRP A 131 -1.22 -18.81 -0.48
N LYS A 132 -0.64 -18.83 0.72
CA LYS A 132 -1.35 -18.48 1.95
C LYS A 132 -1.91 -17.06 1.88
N LEU A 133 -1.08 -16.07 1.51
CA LEU A 133 -1.50 -14.69 1.38
C LEU A 133 -2.62 -14.51 0.34
N LEU A 134 -2.47 -15.10 -0.85
CA LEU A 134 -3.47 -15.01 -1.90
C LEU A 134 -4.79 -15.70 -1.53
N GLN A 135 -4.74 -16.81 -0.80
CA GLN A 135 -5.94 -17.48 -0.28
C GLN A 135 -6.65 -16.62 0.79
N GLU A 136 -5.91 -16.03 1.71
CA GLU A 136 -6.46 -15.13 2.74
C GLU A 136 -7.14 -13.90 2.12
N LEU A 137 -6.62 -13.42 1.00
CA LEU A 137 -7.19 -12.33 0.22
C LEU A 137 -8.34 -12.82 -0.72
N ALA A 138 -8.61 -14.12 -0.78
CA ALA A 138 -9.49 -14.78 -1.73
C ALA A 138 -9.20 -14.36 -3.19
N ALA A 139 -7.93 -14.19 -3.51
CA ALA A 139 -7.45 -13.80 -4.82
C ALA A 139 -7.65 -14.94 -5.84
N ARG A 140 -8.20 -14.60 -7.01
CA ARG A 140 -8.44 -15.58 -8.09
C ARG A 140 -7.24 -15.62 -9.05
N ILE A 141 -6.10 -16.12 -8.54
CA ILE A 141 -4.89 -16.34 -9.33
C ILE A 141 -4.81 -17.82 -9.70
N PRO A 142 -4.67 -18.18 -11.00
CA PRO A 142 -4.66 -19.58 -11.44
C PRO A 142 -3.50 -20.39 -10.86
N SER A 143 -2.32 -19.80 -10.81
CA SER A 143 -1.10 -20.39 -10.25
C SER A 143 -0.16 -19.30 -9.79
N VAL A 144 0.55 -19.50 -8.67
CA VAL A 144 1.60 -18.57 -8.23
C VAL A 144 2.86 -18.65 -9.08
N ARG A 145 2.98 -19.65 -9.93
CA ARG A 145 4.04 -19.80 -10.93
C ARG A 145 3.64 -19.25 -12.31
N GLU A 146 2.46 -18.65 -12.43
CA GLU A 146 2.03 -17.99 -13.65
C GLU A 146 2.83 -16.70 -13.87
N PRO A 147 3.39 -16.47 -15.09
CA PRO A 147 4.02 -15.20 -15.43
C PRO A 147 3.02 -14.04 -15.34
N ILE A 148 3.46 -12.90 -14.85
CA ILE A 148 2.59 -11.70 -14.75
C ILE A 148 2.02 -11.29 -16.11
N ALA A 149 2.78 -11.48 -17.20
CA ALA A 149 2.33 -11.15 -18.55
C ALA A 149 1.04 -11.88 -18.97
N SER A 150 0.76 -13.08 -18.43
CA SER A 150 -0.44 -13.88 -18.72
C SER A 150 -1.67 -13.49 -17.91
N LEU A 151 -1.50 -12.67 -16.87
CA LEU A 151 -2.57 -12.26 -15.96
C LEU A 151 -3.42 -11.13 -16.55
N SER A 152 -4.71 -11.14 -16.24
CA SER A 152 -5.60 -10.01 -16.51
C SER A 152 -5.22 -8.76 -15.71
N GLY A 153 -5.71 -7.57 -16.13
CA GLY A 153 -5.45 -6.31 -15.40
C GLY A 153 -5.86 -6.38 -13.93
N GLY A 154 -7.05 -6.93 -13.63
CA GLY A 154 -7.50 -7.11 -12.24
C GLY A 154 -6.64 -8.10 -11.43
N GLN A 155 -6.16 -9.16 -12.07
CA GLN A 155 -5.24 -10.10 -11.42
C GLN A 155 -3.87 -9.46 -11.15
N ARG A 156 -3.34 -8.67 -12.09
CA ARG A 156 -2.11 -7.89 -11.86
C ARG A 156 -2.28 -6.90 -10.72
N GLN A 157 -3.41 -6.19 -10.66
CA GLN A 157 -3.74 -5.31 -9.54
C GLN A 157 -3.77 -6.07 -8.21
N THR A 158 -4.40 -7.24 -8.19
CA THR A 158 -4.43 -8.13 -7.02
C THR A 158 -3.03 -8.53 -6.56
N VAL A 159 -2.14 -8.90 -7.49
CA VAL A 159 -0.73 -9.23 -7.17
C VAL A 159 0.02 -8.02 -6.62
N ALA A 160 -0.19 -6.82 -7.17
CA ALA A 160 0.46 -5.60 -6.67
C ALA A 160 0.00 -5.26 -5.24
N ILE A 161 -1.30 -5.39 -4.94
CA ILE A 161 -1.83 -5.20 -3.59
C ILE A 161 -1.29 -6.30 -2.66
N ALA A 162 -1.29 -7.57 -3.07
CA ALA A 162 -0.74 -8.66 -2.27
C ALA A 162 0.75 -8.46 -1.97
N ARG A 163 1.55 -7.97 -2.94
CA ARG A 163 2.96 -7.63 -2.74
C ARG A 163 3.15 -6.60 -1.63
N SER A 164 2.30 -5.58 -1.58
CA SER A 164 2.38 -4.56 -0.52
C SER A 164 2.11 -5.13 0.88
N LEU A 165 1.41 -6.26 0.99
CA LEU A 165 1.05 -6.92 2.24
C LEU A 165 2.07 -7.96 2.72
N VAL A 166 3.09 -8.31 1.91
CA VAL A 166 4.10 -9.32 2.27
C VAL A 166 4.84 -8.99 3.57
N MET A 167 5.06 -7.69 3.84
CA MET A 167 5.72 -7.20 5.05
C MET A 167 4.73 -6.82 6.16
N GLU A 168 3.47 -7.21 6.04
CA GLU A 168 2.41 -6.93 7.04
C GLU A 168 2.36 -5.45 7.46
N PRO A 169 2.17 -4.49 6.53
CA PRO A 169 2.16 -3.08 6.84
C PRO A 169 0.95 -2.71 7.71
N GLU A 170 1.06 -1.65 8.50
CA GLU A 170 -0.08 -1.09 9.23
C GLU A 170 -1.00 -0.29 8.30
N ILE A 171 -0.42 0.39 7.31
CA ILE A 171 -1.16 1.24 6.35
C ILE A 171 -0.81 0.85 4.91
N VAL A 172 -1.84 0.71 4.09
CA VAL A 172 -1.72 0.49 2.63
C VAL A 172 -2.34 1.66 1.88
N MET A 173 -1.54 2.34 1.08
CA MET A 173 -2.01 3.39 0.18
C MET A 173 -2.16 2.85 -1.25
N LEU A 174 -3.30 3.09 -1.86
CA LEU A 174 -3.64 2.61 -3.21
C LEU A 174 -3.95 3.82 -4.10
N ASP A 175 -3.07 4.11 -5.05
CA ASP A 175 -3.22 5.23 -5.98
C ASP A 175 -3.93 4.77 -7.26
N GLU A 176 -5.18 5.21 -7.44
CA GLU A 176 -6.07 4.86 -8.56
C GLU A 176 -6.16 3.36 -8.88
N PRO A 177 -6.43 2.49 -7.89
CA PRO A 177 -6.32 1.04 -8.07
C PRO A 177 -7.34 0.45 -9.04
N THR A 178 -8.36 1.19 -9.44
CA THR A 178 -9.40 0.75 -10.35
C THR A 178 -9.39 1.49 -11.70
N ALA A 179 -8.42 2.38 -11.89
CA ALA A 179 -8.27 3.16 -13.10
C ALA A 179 -8.20 2.34 -14.36
N ALA A 180 -8.37 1.98 -15.29
CA ALA A 180 -8.18 1.08 -16.43
C ALA A 180 -8.80 -0.35 -16.27
N LEU A 181 -9.67 -0.56 -15.27
CA LEU A 181 -10.33 -1.83 -15.04
C LEU A 181 -11.80 -1.82 -15.53
N GLY A 182 -12.26 -2.94 -16.03
CA GLY A 182 -13.69 -3.14 -16.32
C GLY A 182 -14.51 -3.32 -15.03
N VAL A 183 -15.83 -3.18 -15.13
CA VAL A 183 -16.75 -3.20 -13.97
C VAL A 183 -16.58 -4.43 -13.08
N ALA A 184 -16.46 -5.62 -13.66
CA ALA A 184 -16.27 -6.86 -12.88
C ALA A 184 -14.93 -6.88 -12.15
N GLN A 185 -13.85 -6.43 -12.79
CA GLN A 185 -12.51 -6.36 -12.20
C GLN A 185 -12.46 -5.30 -11.08
N THR A 186 -13.12 -4.15 -11.28
CA THR A 186 -13.25 -3.12 -10.25
C THR A 186 -13.94 -3.68 -9.00
N ALA A 187 -15.03 -4.42 -9.15
CA ALA A 187 -15.71 -5.04 -8.01
C ALA A 187 -14.80 -6.05 -7.27
N GLU A 188 -14.00 -6.84 -8.00
CA GLU A 188 -13.04 -7.76 -7.38
C GLU A 188 -11.95 -7.02 -6.58
N VAL A 189 -11.43 -5.90 -7.11
CA VAL A 189 -10.42 -5.07 -6.41
C VAL A 189 -11.02 -4.39 -5.18
N LEU A 190 -12.25 -3.88 -5.25
CA LEU A 190 -12.92 -3.29 -4.09
C LEU A 190 -13.18 -4.33 -2.98
N ASN A 191 -13.63 -5.53 -3.33
CA ASN A 191 -13.78 -6.62 -2.38
C ASN A 191 -12.44 -7.03 -1.75
N LEU A 192 -11.33 -6.95 -2.51
CA LEU A 192 -9.99 -7.17 -1.98
C LEU A 192 -9.60 -6.10 -0.96
N ILE A 193 -9.87 -4.83 -1.25
CA ILE A 193 -9.63 -3.70 -0.34
C ILE A 193 -10.40 -3.87 0.98
N GLU A 194 -11.66 -4.27 0.93
CA GLU A 194 -12.46 -4.59 2.13
C GLU A 194 -11.84 -5.71 2.96
N ARG A 195 -11.28 -6.74 2.32
CA ARG A 195 -10.58 -7.82 3.03
C ARG A 195 -9.30 -7.34 3.67
N VAL A 196 -8.54 -6.47 3.00
CA VAL A 196 -7.32 -5.87 3.55
C VAL A 196 -7.65 -5.07 4.80
N SER A 197 -8.64 -4.17 4.75
CA SER A 197 -9.06 -3.41 5.93
C SER A 197 -9.63 -4.32 7.03
N GLY A 198 -10.43 -5.33 6.67
CA GLY A 198 -10.98 -6.31 7.62
C GLY A 198 -9.92 -7.13 8.37
N ARG A 199 -8.66 -7.13 7.90
CA ARG A 199 -7.51 -7.74 8.60
C ARG A 199 -6.83 -6.76 9.58
N GLY A 200 -7.34 -5.55 9.72
CA GLY A 200 -6.83 -4.54 10.63
C GLY A 200 -5.90 -3.51 9.98
N HIS A 201 -5.59 -3.63 8.68
CA HIS A 201 -4.82 -2.60 7.99
C HIS A 201 -5.65 -1.32 7.79
N GLY A 202 -5.06 -0.15 8.03
CA GLY A 202 -5.61 1.11 7.55
C GLY A 202 -5.40 1.22 6.03
N VAL A 203 -6.43 1.57 5.28
CA VAL A 203 -6.32 1.71 3.83
C VAL A 203 -6.62 3.13 3.40
N ILE A 204 -5.73 3.74 2.62
CA ILE A 204 -5.97 5.04 1.96
C ILE A 204 -6.17 4.75 0.47
N LEU A 205 -7.39 4.99 -0.01
CA LEU A 205 -7.78 4.82 -1.40
C LEU A 205 -7.84 6.17 -2.11
N ILE A 206 -7.11 6.33 -3.18
CA ILE A 206 -7.12 7.55 -4.01
C ILE A 206 -7.90 7.27 -5.31
N SER A 207 -8.84 8.15 -5.63
CA SER A 207 -9.67 8.07 -6.83
C SER A 207 -9.96 9.43 -7.45
#